data_c1c435d1c0405193426b8d02e2f77357
#
_entry.id   c1c435d1c0405193426b8d02e2f77357
#
_cell.length_a   1.000
_cell.length_b   1.000
_cell.length_c   1.000
_cell.angle_alpha   90.00
_cell.angle_beta   90.00
_cell.angle_gamma   90.00
#
_symmetry.space_group_name_H-M   'P 1'
#
loop_
_entity.id
_entity.type
_entity.pdbx_description
1 polymer ?
#
loop_
_entity_poly.entity_id
_entity_poly.type
_entity_poly.pdbx_seq_one_letter_code
_entity_poly.pdbx_strand_id
1 'polypeptide(L)'
;TQYLAAGLLELPSVNIFYGAPGTLKSFLIADLLVCIAAGKTWLEPAPWQTGGQSFPTIKNPVMWIDFDMGRRRTIERFAALARHYKTPTDAPITIYSMSNPPLDASNPGHIAELVARVATTGAKLIVFDNLGTISGGIDENSSAMIGVMFNLRWLADVTGAAIVIIHHQRKGNGIGGRAGDALRGHSSIEAAIDLALQITREPYAELINIEMTKSRGLEVYPFSAAFTFDHNNAGDLETAAFYSIEPDDKQSNRAIEREIKTALQSGGMIQTALWQAVKDALPDVTKNRILDYIKRMVARNEINMTVGAKNARVYTMPVFQ
;
A
#
# COMPACT_ATOMS: atom_id res chain seq x y z
N THR A 1 18.65 -14.86 -6.23
CA THR A 1 17.59 -14.37 -5.32
C THR A 1 16.25 -14.83 -5.82
N GLN A 2 15.42 -15.39 -4.96
CA GLN A 2 14.05 -15.81 -5.26
C GLN A 2 13.09 -14.75 -4.70
N TYR A 3 12.12 -14.32 -5.51
CA TYR A 3 11.13 -13.33 -5.13
C TYR A 3 9.74 -13.95 -5.00
N LEU A 4 8.98 -13.50 -4.01
CA LEU A 4 7.56 -13.80 -3.85
C LEU A 4 6.69 -12.76 -4.58
N ALA A 5 7.11 -11.50 -4.50
CA ALA A 5 6.63 -10.39 -5.33
C ALA A 5 7.85 -9.73 -5.97
N ALA A 6 7.92 -9.73 -7.30
CA ALA A 6 9.08 -9.34 -8.06
C ALA A 6 9.51 -7.90 -7.75
N GLY A 7 10.78 -7.72 -7.36
CA GLY A 7 11.32 -6.41 -7.00
C GLY A 7 10.81 -5.83 -5.68
N LEU A 8 10.08 -6.63 -4.86
CA LEU A 8 9.53 -6.15 -3.58
C LEU A 8 9.80 -7.11 -2.41
N LEU A 9 9.44 -8.38 -2.51
CA LEU A 9 9.59 -9.36 -1.43
C LEU A 9 10.50 -10.50 -1.84
N GLU A 10 11.69 -10.55 -1.24
CA GLU A 10 12.66 -11.64 -1.37
C GLU A 10 12.32 -12.81 -0.44
N LEU A 11 12.83 -14.00 -0.75
CA LEU A 11 12.75 -15.20 0.08
C LEU A 11 14.15 -15.69 0.46
N PRO A 12 14.43 -15.96 1.77
CA PRO A 12 13.68 -15.49 2.93
C PRO A 12 13.94 -14.01 3.22
N SER A 13 13.02 -13.34 3.91
CA SER A 13 13.21 -11.93 4.33
C SER A 13 12.32 -11.54 5.50
N VAL A 14 12.69 -10.45 6.20
CA VAL A 14 11.85 -9.78 7.20
C VAL A 14 11.63 -8.34 6.79
N ASN A 15 10.37 -7.98 6.59
CA ASN A 15 9.97 -6.69 6.01
C ASN A 15 8.98 -5.97 6.92
N ILE A 16 9.05 -4.66 6.98
CA ILE A 16 8.09 -3.83 7.74
C ILE A 16 7.37 -2.86 6.81
N PHE A 17 6.05 -2.85 6.94
CA PHE A 17 5.18 -1.83 6.36
C PHE A 17 4.58 -0.99 7.50
N TYR A 18 4.93 0.29 7.56
CA TYR A 18 4.54 1.12 8.68
C TYR A 18 3.91 2.45 8.23
N GLY A 19 3.17 3.09 9.12
CA GLY A 19 2.53 4.38 8.85
C GLY A 19 1.51 4.75 9.91
N ALA A 20 0.92 5.94 9.81
CA ALA A 20 -0.08 6.44 10.73
C ALA A 20 -1.37 5.57 10.73
N PRO A 21 -2.18 5.60 11.81
CA PRO A 21 -3.53 5.03 11.77
C PRO A 21 -4.35 5.58 10.62
N GLY A 22 -5.22 4.76 10.02
CA GLY A 22 -6.11 5.17 8.92
C GLY A 22 -5.47 5.22 7.52
N THR A 23 -4.19 4.85 7.37
CA THR A 23 -3.50 4.79 6.06
C THR A 23 -3.81 3.52 5.24
N LEU A 24 -4.72 2.67 5.71
CA LEU A 24 -5.14 1.42 5.07
C LEU A 24 -4.04 0.32 4.98
N LYS A 25 -2.99 0.39 5.77
CA LYS A 25 -1.88 -0.57 5.78
C LYS A 25 -2.34 -2.03 5.75
N SER A 26 -3.12 -2.42 6.78
CA SER A 26 -3.59 -3.81 6.92
C SER A 26 -4.41 -4.27 5.72
N PHE A 27 -5.20 -3.38 5.11
CA PHE A 27 -6.00 -3.73 3.96
C PHE A 27 -5.15 -3.85 2.68
N LEU A 28 -4.21 -2.94 2.48
CA LEU A 28 -3.25 -2.98 1.36
C LEU A 28 -2.38 -4.25 1.41
N ILE A 29 -1.94 -4.67 2.60
CA ILE A 29 -1.13 -5.88 2.78
C ILE A 29 -1.99 -7.15 2.66
N ALA A 30 -3.25 -7.12 3.08
CA ALA A 30 -4.20 -8.22 2.82
C ALA A 30 -4.42 -8.40 1.31
N ASP A 31 -4.49 -7.31 0.54
CA ASP A 31 -4.59 -7.35 -0.92
C ASP A 31 -3.35 -8.02 -1.55
N LEU A 32 -2.13 -7.63 -1.14
CA LEU A 32 -0.89 -8.28 -1.56
C LEU A 32 -0.92 -9.79 -1.27
N LEU A 33 -1.37 -10.17 -0.07
CA LEU A 33 -1.45 -11.57 0.35
C LEU A 33 -2.43 -12.36 -0.53
N VAL A 34 -3.61 -11.80 -0.82
CA VAL A 34 -4.60 -12.44 -1.72
C VAL A 34 -4.04 -12.57 -3.14
N CYS A 35 -3.35 -11.54 -3.64
CA CYS A 35 -2.69 -11.61 -4.96
C CYS A 35 -1.66 -12.74 -5.02
N ILE A 36 -0.83 -12.90 -3.99
CA ILE A 36 0.15 -14.00 -3.93
C ILE A 36 -0.57 -15.36 -3.89
N ALA A 37 -1.58 -15.54 -3.04
CA ALA A 37 -2.32 -16.79 -2.95
C ALA A 37 -3.02 -17.16 -4.27
N ALA A 38 -3.47 -16.17 -5.02
CA ALA A 38 -4.12 -16.35 -6.32
C ALA A 38 -3.15 -16.40 -7.51
N GLY A 39 -1.87 -16.02 -7.33
CA GLY A 39 -0.90 -15.86 -8.42
C GLY A 39 -1.25 -14.69 -9.35
N LYS A 40 -1.76 -13.59 -8.79
CA LYS A 40 -2.11 -12.38 -9.51
C LYS A 40 -1.05 -11.31 -9.32
N THR A 41 -0.84 -10.47 -10.32
CA THR A 41 -0.01 -9.29 -10.16
C THR A 41 -0.59 -8.38 -9.08
N TRP A 42 0.23 -7.96 -8.11
CA TRP A 42 -0.18 -6.98 -7.11
C TRP A 42 -0.08 -5.57 -7.67
N LEU A 43 -1.07 -4.74 -7.34
CA LEU A 43 -1.23 -3.37 -7.84
C LEU A 43 -1.24 -3.34 -9.38
N GLU A 44 -1.97 -4.25 -10.02
CA GLU A 44 -2.20 -4.16 -11.46
C GLU A 44 -2.97 -2.85 -11.75
N PRO A 45 -2.56 -2.06 -12.76
CA PRO A 45 -3.29 -0.84 -13.12
C PRO A 45 -4.74 -1.15 -13.46
N ALA A 46 -5.67 -0.32 -12.99
CA ALA A 46 -7.06 -0.44 -13.40
C ALA A 46 -7.20 -0.20 -14.92
N PRO A 47 -8.16 -0.84 -15.61
CA PRO A 47 -8.30 -0.75 -17.07
C PRO A 47 -8.44 0.68 -17.63
N TRP A 48 -8.88 1.61 -16.78
CA TRP A 48 -9.04 3.04 -17.13
C TRP A 48 -7.84 3.90 -16.73
N GLN A 49 -6.77 3.30 -16.18
CA GLN A 49 -5.57 4.00 -15.73
C GLN A 49 -4.36 3.59 -16.56
N THR A 50 -3.47 4.54 -16.77
CA THR A 50 -2.17 4.33 -17.39
C THR A 50 -1.11 4.79 -16.39
N GLY A 51 -0.09 4.00 -16.21
CA GLY A 51 1.02 4.28 -15.29
C GLY A 51 0.86 3.62 -13.92
N GLY A 52 1.87 3.81 -13.10
CA GLY A 52 2.00 3.17 -11.80
C GLY A 52 2.84 1.88 -11.86
N GLN A 53 3.37 1.51 -10.71
CA GLN A 53 4.22 0.33 -10.56
C GLN A 53 3.40 -0.86 -10.08
N SER A 54 3.48 -1.97 -10.80
CA SER A 54 2.88 -3.25 -10.43
C SER A 54 3.96 -4.29 -10.10
N PHE A 55 3.57 -5.30 -9.32
CA PHE A 55 4.49 -6.31 -8.82
C PHE A 55 3.96 -7.71 -9.19
N PRO A 56 4.51 -8.37 -10.22
CA PRO A 56 4.20 -9.77 -10.51
C PRO A 56 4.46 -10.65 -9.30
N THR A 57 3.52 -11.52 -8.95
CA THR A 57 3.65 -12.45 -7.83
C THR A 57 3.79 -13.89 -8.28
N ILE A 58 4.39 -14.71 -7.42
CA ILE A 58 4.46 -16.16 -7.60
C ILE A 58 3.44 -16.79 -6.64
N LYS A 59 2.52 -17.60 -7.19
CA LYS A 59 1.49 -18.29 -6.39
C LYS A 59 2.13 -19.15 -5.32
N ASN A 60 1.79 -18.87 -4.05
CA ASN A 60 2.27 -19.61 -2.90
C ASN A 60 1.22 -19.63 -1.78
N PRO A 61 1.26 -20.63 -0.88
CA PRO A 61 0.51 -20.58 0.36
C PRO A 61 0.92 -19.38 1.22
N VAL A 62 -0.05 -18.78 1.91
CA VAL A 62 0.11 -17.56 2.69
C VAL A 62 -0.56 -17.68 4.04
N MET A 63 -0.05 -16.92 5.02
CA MET A 63 -0.56 -16.92 6.39
C MET A 63 -0.73 -15.49 6.90
N TRP A 64 -1.88 -15.20 7.49
CA TRP A 64 -2.20 -13.94 8.15
C TRP A 64 -2.42 -14.17 9.64
N ILE A 65 -1.73 -13.43 10.48
CA ILE A 65 -1.82 -13.49 11.94
C ILE A 65 -2.25 -12.14 12.46
N ASP A 66 -3.47 -12.06 13.01
CA ASP A 66 -4.14 -10.82 13.38
C ASP A 66 -4.58 -10.86 14.86
N PHE A 67 -4.18 -9.83 15.60
CA PHE A 67 -4.62 -9.55 16.95
C PHE A 67 -5.12 -8.11 17.13
N ASP A 68 -5.35 -7.37 16.02
CA ASP A 68 -5.72 -5.95 16.07
C ASP A 68 -7.19 -5.71 15.72
N MET A 69 -7.66 -6.25 14.60
CA MET A 69 -8.99 -5.91 14.07
C MET A 69 -10.13 -6.82 14.50
N GLY A 70 -9.81 -8.03 14.90
CA GLY A 70 -10.78 -9.06 15.24
C GLY A 70 -11.32 -9.83 14.03
N ARG A 71 -11.64 -11.12 14.29
CA ARG A 71 -11.92 -12.14 13.28
C ARG A 71 -12.97 -11.75 12.24
N ARG A 72 -14.08 -11.13 12.66
CA ARG A 72 -15.17 -10.77 11.74
C ARG A 72 -14.69 -9.82 10.65
N ARG A 73 -14.05 -8.71 11.04
CA ARG A 73 -13.57 -7.69 10.10
C ARG A 73 -12.46 -8.22 9.20
N THR A 74 -11.57 -9.05 9.74
CA THR A 74 -10.52 -9.69 8.97
C THR A 74 -11.13 -10.56 7.87
N ILE A 75 -12.07 -11.44 8.20
CA ILE A 75 -12.75 -12.30 7.23
C ILE A 75 -13.53 -11.49 6.19
N GLU A 76 -14.27 -10.45 6.59
CA GLU A 76 -15.01 -9.57 5.66
C GLU A 76 -14.06 -8.95 4.60
N ARG A 77 -12.90 -8.43 5.02
CA ARG A 77 -11.90 -7.85 4.11
C ARG A 77 -11.33 -8.88 3.15
N PHE A 78 -10.90 -10.02 3.67
CA PHE A 78 -10.37 -11.10 2.82
C PHE A 78 -11.42 -11.62 1.83
N ALA A 79 -12.66 -11.75 2.24
CA ALA A 79 -13.76 -12.16 1.37
C ALA A 79 -14.04 -11.15 0.26
N ALA A 80 -13.99 -9.85 0.57
CA ALA A 80 -14.18 -8.80 -0.42
C ALA A 80 -13.05 -8.77 -1.47
N LEU A 81 -11.79 -8.90 -1.04
CA LEU A 81 -10.62 -9.03 -1.92
C LEU A 81 -10.72 -10.30 -2.78
N ALA A 82 -11.04 -11.44 -2.16
CA ALA A 82 -11.17 -12.71 -2.86
C ALA A 82 -12.25 -12.68 -3.95
N ARG A 83 -13.37 -12.02 -3.69
CA ARG A 83 -14.43 -11.82 -4.70
C ARG A 83 -13.95 -10.98 -5.87
N HIS A 84 -13.25 -9.87 -5.61
CA HIS A 84 -12.69 -9.03 -6.67
C HIS A 84 -11.75 -9.82 -7.57
N TYR A 85 -10.77 -10.51 -7.00
CA TYR A 85 -9.78 -11.27 -7.76
C TYR A 85 -10.30 -12.61 -8.28
N LYS A 86 -11.57 -12.97 -8.02
CA LYS A 86 -12.16 -14.27 -8.35
C LYS A 86 -11.29 -15.42 -7.84
N THR A 87 -10.76 -15.23 -6.62
CA THR A 87 -9.87 -16.19 -5.98
C THR A 87 -10.62 -17.50 -5.73
N PRO A 88 -10.07 -18.66 -6.10
CA PRO A 88 -10.69 -19.95 -5.81
C PRO A 88 -10.92 -20.15 -4.32
N THR A 89 -11.99 -20.87 -3.96
CA THR A 89 -12.35 -21.14 -2.56
C THR A 89 -11.32 -22.01 -1.83
N ASP A 90 -10.51 -22.74 -2.57
CA ASP A 90 -9.40 -23.56 -2.09
C ASP A 90 -8.03 -22.84 -2.15
N ALA A 91 -8.03 -21.53 -2.41
CA ALA A 91 -6.80 -20.75 -2.39
C ALA A 91 -6.08 -20.93 -1.05
N PRO A 92 -4.77 -21.13 -1.04
CA PRO A 92 -4.03 -21.52 0.15
C PRO A 92 -3.78 -20.33 1.09
N ILE A 93 -4.86 -19.80 1.65
CA ILE A 93 -4.86 -18.68 2.61
C ILE A 93 -5.20 -19.23 3.98
N THR A 94 -4.29 -19.10 4.94
CA THR A 94 -4.50 -19.45 6.34
C THR A 94 -4.62 -18.19 7.19
N ILE A 95 -5.71 -18.05 7.96
CA ILE A 95 -5.94 -16.88 8.80
C ILE A 95 -6.04 -17.32 10.25
N TYR A 96 -5.16 -16.79 11.09
CA TYR A 96 -5.23 -16.86 12.54
C TYR A 96 -5.59 -15.47 13.07
N SER A 97 -6.84 -15.30 13.50
CA SER A 97 -7.31 -14.03 14.07
C SER A 97 -7.81 -14.26 15.47
N MET A 98 -7.30 -13.46 16.40
CA MET A 98 -7.67 -13.48 17.82
C MET A 98 -7.57 -14.88 18.45
N SER A 99 -6.52 -15.63 18.14
CA SER A 99 -6.27 -16.94 18.75
C SER A 99 -5.99 -16.80 20.25
N ASN A 100 -6.37 -17.81 21.01
CA ASN A 100 -6.13 -17.89 22.45
C ASN A 100 -5.37 -19.20 22.78
N PRO A 101 -4.19 -19.15 23.41
CA PRO A 101 -3.48 -17.94 23.83
C PRO A 101 -3.00 -17.09 22.63
N PRO A 102 -2.78 -15.78 22.83
CA PRO A 102 -2.20 -14.93 21.79
C PRO A 102 -0.76 -15.34 21.50
N LEU A 103 -0.34 -15.13 20.25
CA LEU A 103 1.07 -15.33 19.88
C LEU A 103 1.95 -14.29 20.59
N ASP A 104 3.02 -14.78 21.22
CA ASP A 104 4.08 -13.95 21.79
C ASP A 104 5.39 -14.27 21.05
N ALA A 105 5.83 -13.38 20.20
CA ALA A 105 7.04 -13.54 19.41
C ALA A 105 8.33 -13.39 20.26
N SER A 106 8.23 -12.95 21.52
CA SER A 106 9.34 -12.98 22.46
C SER A 106 9.60 -14.39 23.03
N ASN A 107 8.60 -15.27 22.94
CA ASN A 107 8.66 -16.64 23.44
C ASN A 107 9.13 -17.60 22.33
N PRO A 108 10.34 -18.20 22.46
CA PRO A 108 10.84 -19.15 21.46
C PRO A 108 9.94 -20.38 21.26
N GLY A 109 9.18 -20.79 22.28
CA GLY A 109 8.23 -21.90 22.19
C GLY A 109 7.07 -21.60 21.24
N HIS A 110 6.48 -20.40 21.33
CA HIS A 110 5.44 -19.96 20.40
C HIS A 110 5.94 -19.85 18.97
N ILE A 111 7.19 -19.41 18.78
CA ILE A 111 7.78 -19.37 17.44
C ILE A 111 8.05 -20.78 16.91
N ALA A 112 8.48 -21.73 17.74
CA ALA A 112 8.66 -23.13 17.33
C ALA A 112 7.32 -23.77 16.92
N GLU A 113 6.24 -23.50 17.62
CA GLU A 113 4.89 -23.92 17.22
C GLU A 113 4.48 -23.30 15.89
N LEU A 114 4.81 -22.03 15.67
CA LEU A 114 4.52 -21.36 14.40
C LEU A 114 5.32 -21.98 13.23
N VAL A 115 6.58 -22.33 13.45
CA VAL A 115 7.39 -23.08 12.45
C VAL A 115 6.71 -24.39 12.08
N ALA A 116 6.19 -25.16 13.05
CA ALA A 116 5.48 -26.41 12.77
C ALA A 116 4.20 -26.16 11.95
N ARG A 117 3.45 -25.08 12.26
CA ARG A 117 2.26 -24.69 11.46
C ARG A 117 2.63 -24.27 10.04
N VAL A 118 3.71 -23.51 9.88
CA VAL A 118 4.22 -23.13 8.55
C VAL A 118 4.64 -24.36 7.76
N ALA A 119 5.31 -25.34 8.40
CA ALA A 119 5.67 -26.59 7.74
C ALA A 119 4.45 -27.37 7.23
N THR A 120 3.34 -27.33 7.97
CA THR A 120 2.09 -27.99 7.57
C THR A 120 1.37 -27.27 6.42
N THR A 121 1.35 -25.93 6.44
CA THR A 121 0.65 -25.11 5.43
C THR A 121 1.51 -24.82 4.20
N GLY A 122 2.80 -24.93 4.32
CA GLY A 122 3.75 -24.55 3.26
C GLY A 122 3.84 -23.02 3.03
N ALA A 123 3.35 -22.21 3.97
CA ALA A 123 3.27 -20.75 3.77
C ALA A 123 4.63 -20.14 3.45
N LYS A 124 4.67 -19.34 2.37
CA LYS A 124 5.84 -18.57 1.95
C LYS A 124 5.72 -17.07 2.20
N LEU A 125 4.52 -16.59 2.53
CA LEU A 125 4.29 -15.27 3.11
C LEU A 125 3.64 -15.44 4.47
N ILE A 126 4.19 -14.80 5.49
CA ILE A 126 3.63 -14.73 6.85
C ILE A 126 3.46 -13.26 7.19
N VAL A 127 2.24 -12.82 7.44
CA VAL A 127 1.94 -11.43 7.82
C VAL A 127 1.53 -11.37 9.28
N PHE A 128 2.12 -10.43 10.01
CA PHE A 128 1.75 -10.09 11.38
C PHE A 128 1.10 -8.71 11.45
N ASP A 129 -0.14 -8.67 11.92
CA ASP A 129 -0.89 -7.43 12.16
C ASP A 129 -1.27 -7.34 13.64
N ASN A 130 -0.50 -6.62 14.47
CA ASN A 130 0.69 -5.81 14.20
C ASN A 130 1.86 -6.17 15.17
N LEU A 131 3.02 -5.53 15.00
CA LEU A 131 4.20 -5.79 15.85
C LEU A 131 3.90 -5.64 17.34
N GLY A 132 3.21 -4.55 17.73
CA GLY A 132 2.91 -4.27 19.13
C GLY A 132 2.08 -5.38 19.80
N THR A 133 1.18 -6.04 19.06
CA THR A 133 0.31 -7.10 19.60
C THR A 133 1.03 -8.44 19.75
N ILE A 134 2.06 -8.70 18.94
CA ILE A 134 2.82 -9.97 18.98
C ILE A 134 4.11 -9.88 19.82
N SER A 135 4.44 -8.72 20.35
CA SER A 135 5.70 -8.55 21.13
C SER A 135 5.60 -8.98 22.58
N GLY A 136 4.53 -9.65 23.00
CA GLY A 136 4.38 -10.15 24.37
C GLY A 136 4.30 -9.07 25.45
N GLY A 137 3.85 -7.85 25.08
CA GLY A 137 3.79 -6.70 25.99
C GLY A 137 5.15 -5.99 26.21
N ILE A 138 6.18 -6.36 25.46
CA ILE A 138 7.47 -5.66 25.49
C ILE A 138 7.29 -4.23 24.93
N ASP A 139 7.85 -3.23 25.63
CA ASP A 139 7.91 -1.86 25.14
C ASP A 139 8.74 -1.82 23.83
N GLU A 140 8.15 -1.35 22.76
CA GLU A 140 8.76 -1.24 21.43
C GLU A 140 10.05 -0.39 21.43
N ASN A 141 10.25 0.49 22.44
CA ASN A 141 11.48 1.28 22.62
C ASN A 141 12.54 0.58 23.47
N SER A 142 12.24 -0.60 23.99
CA SER A 142 13.15 -1.38 24.83
C SER A 142 14.11 -2.20 23.99
N SER A 143 15.35 -2.40 24.54
CA SER A 143 16.32 -3.34 23.97
C SER A 143 15.83 -4.80 23.96
N ALA A 144 14.81 -5.14 24.75
CA ALA A 144 14.17 -6.46 24.71
C ALA A 144 13.55 -6.80 23.34
N MET A 145 13.25 -5.80 22.51
CA MET A 145 12.84 -6.01 21.12
C MET A 145 13.87 -6.76 20.27
N ILE A 146 15.15 -6.76 20.68
CA ILE A 146 16.19 -7.57 20.01
C ILE A 146 15.76 -9.04 19.96
N GLY A 147 15.25 -9.60 21.06
CA GLY A 147 14.80 -11.00 21.12
C GLY A 147 13.61 -11.28 20.21
N VAL A 148 12.61 -10.38 20.18
CA VAL A 148 11.47 -10.47 19.28
C VAL A 148 11.93 -10.51 17.82
N MET A 149 12.76 -9.56 17.42
CA MET A 149 13.23 -9.45 16.04
C MET A 149 14.15 -10.60 15.65
N PHE A 150 14.99 -11.11 16.59
CA PHE A 150 15.79 -12.31 16.38
C PHE A 150 14.90 -13.53 16.09
N ASN A 151 13.87 -13.73 16.89
CA ASN A 151 12.92 -14.84 16.72
C ASN A 151 12.17 -14.77 15.37
N LEU A 152 11.77 -13.57 14.94
CA LEU A 152 11.14 -13.39 13.64
C LEU A 152 12.12 -13.62 12.48
N ARG A 153 13.39 -13.21 12.62
CA ARG A 153 14.44 -13.52 11.66
C ARG A 153 14.69 -15.03 11.58
N TRP A 154 14.81 -15.69 12.71
CA TRP A 154 14.96 -17.14 12.76
C TRP A 154 13.78 -17.85 12.10
N LEU A 155 12.53 -17.40 12.33
CA LEU A 155 11.35 -17.94 11.67
C LEU A 155 11.47 -17.83 10.15
N ALA A 156 11.89 -16.66 9.63
CA ALA A 156 12.09 -16.46 8.19
C ALA A 156 13.13 -17.46 7.64
N ASP A 157 14.27 -17.58 8.30
CA ASP A 157 15.40 -18.41 7.85
C ASP A 157 15.04 -19.90 7.84
N VAL A 158 14.40 -20.42 8.90
CA VAL A 158 14.09 -21.88 8.99
C VAL A 158 12.93 -22.28 8.11
N THR A 159 11.99 -21.39 7.82
CA THR A 159 10.83 -21.68 6.95
C THR A 159 11.09 -21.34 5.48
N GLY A 160 12.11 -20.53 5.23
CA GLY A 160 12.37 -19.95 3.90
C GLY A 160 11.24 -19.02 3.44
N ALA A 161 10.51 -18.40 4.37
CA ALA A 161 9.37 -17.53 4.09
C ALA A 161 9.76 -16.04 4.12
N ALA A 162 9.01 -15.21 3.42
CA ALA A 162 9.00 -13.77 3.64
C ALA A 162 8.07 -13.46 4.81
N ILE A 163 8.57 -12.70 5.77
CA ILE A 163 7.79 -12.15 6.87
C ILE A 163 7.48 -10.70 6.57
N VAL A 164 6.21 -10.33 6.70
CA VAL A 164 5.74 -8.95 6.61
C VAL A 164 5.14 -8.57 7.96
N ILE A 165 5.65 -7.52 8.55
CA ILE A 165 5.20 -6.98 9.83
C ILE A 165 4.52 -5.64 9.57
N ILE A 166 3.27 -5.51 9.98
CA ILE A 166 2.56 -4.23 9.99
C ILE A 166 2.90 -3.52 11.29
N HIS A 167 3.24 -2.22 11.19
CA HIS A 167 3.66 -1.46 12.35
C HIS A 167 3.13 -0.03 12.34
N HIS A 168 3.08 0.61 13.50
CA HIS A 168 2.64 1.98 13.63
C HIS A 168 3.80 2.97 13.50
N GLN A 169 3.49 4.12 12.92
CA GLN A 169 4.42 5.23 12.87
C GLN A 169 4.54 5.88 14.26
N ARG A 170 5.73 6.37 14.61
CA ARG A 170 5.96 7.16 15.81
C ARG A 170 5.12 8.44 15.77
N LYS A 171 4.42 8.73 16.89
CA LYS A 171 3.78 10.04 17.09
C LYS A 171 4.88 11.06 17.39
N GLY A 172 5.25 11.87 16.41
CA GLY A 172 6.26 12.91 16.59
C GLY A 172 6.07 14.03 15.59
N ASN A 173 6.41 15.25 15.96
CA ASN A 173 6.33 16.44 15.14
C ASN A 173 7.35 16.34 14.00
N GLY A 174 6.96 15.70 12.91
CA GLY A 174 7.83 15.45 11.74
C GLY A 174 7.96 16.66 10.84
N ILE A 175 8.57 17.73 11.28
CA ILE A 175 9.15 18.73 10.38
C ILE A 175 10.67 18.59 10.51
N GLY A 176 11.31 17.82 9.60
CA GLY A 176 12.77 17.79 9.43
C GLY A 176 13.52 16.51 9.81
N GLY A 177 12.84 15.39 10.18
CA GLY A 177 13.50 14.09 10.39
C GLY A 177 13.74 13.33 9.07
N ARG A 178 14.72 12.41 9.06
CA ARG A 178 14.89 11.44 7.95
C ARG A 178 13.67 10.51 7.91
N ALA A 179 13.30 10.03 6.71
CA ALA A 179 12.15 9.13 6.54
C ALA A 179 12.21 7.89 7.48
N GLY A 180 13.41 7.37 7.80
CA GLY A 180 13.62 6.28 8.75
C GLY A 180 13.30 6.63 10.21
N ASP A 181 13.38 7.90 10.63
CA ASP A 181 13.09 8.34 12.01
C ASP A 181 11.59 8.20 12.36
N ALA A 182 10.73 8.00 11.36
CA ALA A 182 9.30 7.79 11.53
C ALA A 182 8.94 6.36 11.97
N LEU A 183 9.84 5.39 11.82
CA LEU A 183 9.63 4.04 12.33
C LEU A 183 9.66 4.05 13.86
N ARG A 184 8.54 3.64 14.47
CA ARG A 184 8.43 3.57 15.93
C ARG A 184 9.25 2.42 16.50
N GLY A 185 9.96 2.67 17.61
CA GLY A 185 10.58 1.64 18.40
C GLY A 185 12.11 1.73 18.49
N HIS A 186 12.72 0.72 19.08
CA HIS A 186 14.15 0.61 19.30
C HIS A 186 14.89 0.40 17.96
N SER A 187 16.10 0.93 17.83
CA SER A 187 16.96 0.80 16.63
C SER A 187 17.22 -0.66 16.20
N SER A 188 17.05 -1.62 17.12
CA SER A 188 17.13 -3.05 16.80
C SER A 188 16.06 -3.52 15.84
N ILE A 189 14.87 -2.89 15.83
CA ILE A 189 13.80 -3.20 14.86
C ILE A 189 14.31 -2.88 13.47
N GLU A 190 14.79 -1.66 13.26
CA GLU A 190 15.36 -1.25 11.99
C GLU A 190 16.60 -2.10 11.62
N ALA A 191 17.47 -2.41 12.59
CA ALA A 191 18.64 -3.24 12.34
C ALA A 191 18.31 -4.66 11.86
N ALA A 192 17.17 -5.24 12.24
CA ALA A 192 16.82 -6.63 11.95
C ALA A 192 16.07 -6.87 10.64
N ILE A 193 15.58 -5.82 9.98
CA ILE A 193 14.74 -5.94 8.78
C ILE A 193 15.53 -5.77 7.48
N ASP A 194 15.04 -6.38 6.40
CA ASP A 194 15.62 -6.29 5.06
C ASP A 194 15.03 -5.12 4.28
N LEU A 195 13.71 -4.88 4.40
CA LEU A 195 13.00 -3.81 3.72
C LEU A 195 12.05 -3.11 4.70
N ALA A 196 12.06 -1.77 4.67
CA ALA A 196 11.06 -0.94 5.35
C ALA A 196 10.36 -0.05 4.36
N LEU A 197 9.03 -0.11 4.34
CA LEU A 197 8.18 0.74 3.51
C LEU A 197 7.27 1.59 4.38
N GLN A 198 7.35 2.90 4.21
CA GLN A 198 6.44 3.85 4.83
C GLN A 198 5.19 4.02 3.97
N ILE A 199 4.03 3.88 4.59
CA ILE A 199 2.73 4.08 3.96
C ILE A 199 2.13 5.36 4.49
N THR A 200 1.85 6.31 3.60
CA THR A 200 1.22 7.58 3.91
C THR A 200 -0.05 7.77 3.12
N ARG A 201 -1.03 8.41 3.74
CA ARG A 201 -2.31 8.75 3.13
C ARG A 201 -2.84 10.02 3.78
N GLU A 202 -3.19 11.02 2.98
CA GLU A 202 -3.90 12.19 3.50
C GLU A 202 -5.33 11.80 3.93
N PRO A 203 -5.89 12.46 4.94
CA PRO A 203 -7.29 12.22 5.33
C PRO A 203 -8.23 12.32 4.13
N TYR A 204 -9.08 11.31 3.96
CA TYR A 204 -10.07 11.20 2.88
C TYR A 204 -9.50 11.12 1.46
N ALA A 205 -8.19 11.06 1.26
CA ALA A 205 -7.60 10.85 -0.05
C ALA A 205 -7.82 9.41 -0.52
N GLU A 206 -8.01 9.24 -1.82
CA GLU A 206 -8.07 7.92 -2.47
C GLU A 206 -6.68 7.38 -2.79
N LEU A 207 -5.65 8.21 -2.63
CA LEU A 207 -4.26 7.90 -2.92
C LEU A 207 -3.50 7.50 -1.66
N ILE A 208 -2.78 6.40 -1.77
CA ILE A 208 -1.83 5.89 -0.78
C ILE A 208 -0.45 5.98 -1.40
N ASN A 209 0.49 6.66 -0.73
CA ASN A 209 1.88 6.73 -1.17
C ASN A 209 2.72 5.75 -0.35
N ILE A 210 3.60 5.04 -1.02
CA ILE A 210 4.49 4.05 -0.45
C ILE A 210 5.93 4.41 -0.81
N GLU A 211 6.77 4.60 0.20
CA GLU A 211 8.18 4.99 0.05
C GLU A 211 9.08 4.05 0.83
N MET A 212 10.19 3.66 0.19
CA MET A 212 11.23 2.89 0.84
C MET A 212 12.05 3.78 1.78
N THR A 213 12.14 3.38 3.05
CA THR A 213 12.95 4.07 4.05
C THR A 213 14.20 3.28 4.43
N LYS A 214 14.21 1.97 4.17
CA LYS A 214 15.36 1.11 4.34
C LYS A 214 15.30 -0.06 3.36
N SER A 215 16.47 -0.48 2.85
CA SER A 215 16.68 -1.74 2.15
C SER A 215 18.08 -2.29 2.42
N ARG A 216 18.22 -3.62 2.42
CA ARG A 216 19.51 -4.32 2.44
C ARG A 216 19.94 -4.87 1.09
N GLY A 217 19.11 -4.80 0.08
CA GLY A 217 19.45 -5.40 -1.23
C GLY A 217 18.67 -4.82 -2.38
N LEU A 218 17.35 -4.67 -2.22
CA LEU A 218 16.48 -4.13 -3.25
C LEU A 218 16.39 -2.62 -3.18
N GLU A 219 16.45 -1.96 -4.32
CA GLU A 219 16.06 -0.57 -4.45
C GLU A 219 14.60 -0.54 -4.93
N VAL A 220 13.69 -0.09 -4.06
CA VAL A 220 12.27 0.05 -4.37
C VAL A 220 11.99 1.53 -4.58
N TYR A 221 11.68 1.91 -5.82
CA TYR A 221 11.27 3.28 -6.11
C TYR A 221 9.92 3.61 -5.46
N PRO A 222 9.69 4.88 -5.08
CA PRO A 222 8.40 5.30 -4.56
C PRO A 222 7.27 4.96 -5.53
N PHE A 223 6.19 4.38 -5.00
CA PHE A 223 5.01 4.03 -5.78
C PHE A 223 3.73 4.40 -5.03
N SER A 224 2.63 4.41 -5.75
CA SER A 224 1.34 4.76 -5.16
C SER A 224 0.26 3.76 -5.54
N ALA A 225 -0.70 3.62 -4.64
CA ALA A 225 -1.89 2.82 -4.84
C ALA A 225 -3.15 3.67 -4.66
N ALA A 226 -4.16 3.37 -5.45
CA ALA A 226 -5.53 3.77 -5.20
C ALA A 226 -6.36 2.53 -4.87
N PHE A 227 -7.60 2.71 -4.42
CA PHE A 227 -8.45 1.60 -4.01
C PHE A 227 -9.90 1.85 -4.39
N THR A 228 -10.66 0.74 -4.50
CA THR A 228 -12.11 0.76 -4.62
C THR A 228 -12.72 -0.14 -3.55
N PHE A 229 -13.81 0.33 -2.93
CA PHE A 229 -14.60 -0.42 -1.96
C PHE A 229 -16.06 -0.34 -2.39
N ASP A 230 -16.59 -1.45 -2.89
CA ASP A 230 -17.99 -1.53 -3.27
C ASP A 230 -18.80 -2.14 -2.14
N HIS A 231 -19.98 -1.59 -1.88
CA HIS A 231 -20.87 -2.05 -0.83
C HIS A 231 -22.19 -2.52 -1.45
N ASN A 232 -22.78 -3.57 -0.89
CA ASN A 232 -24.09 -4.03 -1.27
C ASN A 232 -25.21 -3.10 -0.72
N ASN A 233 -26.45 -3.36 -1.09
CA ASN A 233 -27.59 -2.56 -0.65
C ASN A 233 -27.80 -2.57 0.88
N ALA A 234 -27.24 -3.53 1.61
CA ALA A 234 -27.26 -3.58 3.06
C ALA A 234 -26.12 -2.81 3.72
N GLY A 235 -25.19 -2.26 2.93
CA GLY A 235 -24.01 -1.55 3.42
C GLY A 235 -22.83 -2.46 3.75
N ASP A 236 -22.89 -3.75 3.49
CA ASP A 236 -21.76 -4.66 3.68
C ASP A 236 -20.74 -4.51 2.56
N LEU A 237 -19.47 -4.68 2.89
CA LEU A 237 -18.38 -4.64 1.93
C LEU A 237 -18.47 -5.82 0.95
N GLU A 238 -18.80 -5.55 -0.30
CA GLU A 238 -19.00 -6.57 -1.34
C GLU A 238 -17.70 -6.89 -2.07
N THR A 239 -17.03 -5.91 -2.62
CA THR A 239 -15.71 -6.07 -3.24
C THR A 239 -14.73 -5.01 -2.77
N ALA A 240 -13.45 -5.34 -2.83
CA ALA A 240 -12.37 -4.44 -2.55
C ALA A 240 -11.17 -4.74 -3.45
N ALA A 241 -10.48 -3.71 -3.90
CA ALA A 241 -9.27 -3.84 -4.69
C ALA A 241 -8.34 -2.66 -4.48
N PHE A 242 -7.06 -2.93 -4.65
CA PHE A 242 -6.02 -1.91 -4.78
C PHE A 242 -5.38 -2.02 -6.16
N TYR A 243 -5.03 -0.91 -6.74
CA TYR A 243 -4.42 -0.83 -8.06
C TYR A 243 -3.34 0.26 -8.09
N SER A 244 -2.36 0.09 -8.95
CA SER A 244 -1.29 1.06 -9.09
C SER A 244 -1.80 2.36 -9.72
N ILE A 245 -1.18 3.44 -9.30
CA ILE A 245 -1.35 4.77 -9.89
C ILE A 245 0.01 5.47 -9.86
N GLU A 246 0.24 6.42 -10.73
CA GLU A 246 1.45 7.25 -10.66
C GLU A 246 1.54 7.93 -9.28
N PRO A 247 2.71 7.96 -8.64
CA PRO A 247 2.92 8.63 -7.36
C PRO A 247 2.41 10.06 -7.39
N ASP A 248 1.74 10.48 -6.33
CA ASP A 248 1.30 11.86 -6.16
C ASP A 248 2.48 12.73 -5.76
N ASP A 249 3.26 13.16 -6.73
CA ASP A 249 4.25 14.19 -6.55
C ASP A 249 3.55 15.53 -6.28
N LYS A 250 3.35 15.84 -4.99
CA LYS A 250 2.65 17.05 -4.53
C LYS A 250 3.20 18.33 -5.18
N GLN A 251 4.50 18.39 -5.45
CA GLN A 251 5.13 19.55 -6.06
C GLN A 251 4.83 19.62 -7.55
N SER A 252 4.93 18.49 -8.26
CA SER A 252 4.57 18.39 -9.68
C SER A 252 3.08 18.57 -9.90
N ASN A 253 2.23 18.05 -9.01
CA ASN A 253 0.78 18.18 -9.10
C ASN A 253 0.31 19.62 -8.88
N ARG A 254 0.84 20.31 -7.87
CA ARG A 254 0.59 21.75 -7.68
C ARG A 254 1.09 22.57 -8.86
N ALA A 255 2.23 22.18 -9.46
CA ALA A 255 2.71 22.81 -10.67
C ALA A 255 1.74 22.59 -11.84
N ILE A 256 1.26 21.36 -12.07
CA ILE A 256 0.27 21.07 -13.13
C ILE A 256 -1.02 21.87 -12.91
N GLU A 257 -1.58 21.87 -11.70
CA GLU A 257 -2.79 22.64 -11.37
C GLU A 257 -2.60 24.14 -11.59
N ARG A 258 -1.44 24.67 -11.15
CA ARG A 258 -1.08 26.07 -11.37
C ARG A 258 -1.01 26.41 -12.84
N GLU A 259 -0.31 25.61 -13.65
CA GLU A 259 -0.15 25.86 -15.09
C GLU A 259 -1.47 25.69 -15.84
N ILE A 260 -2.35 24.74 -15.47
CA ILE A 260 -3.70 24.64 -16.03
C ILE A 260 -4.49 25.93 -15.74
N LYS A 261 -4.50 26.40 -14.49
CA LYS A 261 -5.20 27.64 -14.11
C LYS A 261 -4.61 28.86 -14.82
N THR A 262 -3.29 28.95 -14.91
CA THR A 262 -2.59 30.03 -15.63
C THR A 262 -2.96 30.05 -17.12
N ALA A 263 -2.95 28.90 -17.79
CA ALA A 263 -3.33 28.80 -19.19
C ALA A 263 -4.80 29.25 -19.44
N LEU A 264 -5.70 28.94 -18.49
CA LEU A 264 -7.11 29.29 -18.60
C LEU A 264 -7.45 30.73 -18.19
N GLN A 265 -6.51 31.49 -17.59
CA GLN A 265 -6.72 32.89 -17.23
C GLN A 265 -6.91 33.80 -18.46
N SER A 266 -6.32 33.45 -19.59
CA SER A 266 -6.46 34.19 -20.85
C SER A 266 -7.73 33.87 -21.63
N GLY A 267 -8.56 32.93 -21.16
CA GLY A 267 -9.83 32.53 -21.79
C GLY A 267 -9.98 31.02 -21.91
N GLY A 268 -11.10 30.60 -22.48
CA GLY A 268 -11.38 29.16 -22.66
C GLY A 268 -10.46 28.52 -23.71
N MET A 269 -10.02 27.30 -23.42
CA MET A 269 -9.14 26.53 -24.31
C MET A 269 -9.70 25.15 -24.63
N ILE A 270 -9.48 24.69 -25.87
CA ILE A 270 -9.78 23.29 -26.25
C ILE A 270 -8.73 22.36 -25.61
N GLN A 271 -9.13 21.09 -25.40
CA GLN A 271 -8.30 20.09 -24.71
C GLN A 271 -6.88 19.97 -25.27
N THR A 272 -6.74 20.00 -26.62
CA THR A 272 -5.43 19.89 -27.27
C THR A 272 -4.54 21.08 -26.99
N ALA A 273 -5.05 22.30 -27.01
CA ALA A 273 -4.30 23.52 -26.72
C ALA A 273 -3.94 23.59 -25.23
N LEU A 274 -4.87 23.22 -24.34
CA LEU A 274 -4.66 23.27 -22.91
C LEU A 274 -3.54 22.32 -22.45
N TRP A 275 -3.60 21.02 -22.84
CA TRP A 275 -2.54 20.10 -22.42
C TRP A 275 -1.18 20.45 -23.05
N GLN A 276 -1.17 21.00 -24.27
CA GLN A 276 0.06 21.44 -24.92
C GLN A 276 0.70 22.62 -24.19
N ALA A 277 -0.08 23.64 -23.82
CA ALA A 277 0.40 24.77 -23.03
C ALA A 277 1.02 24.34 -21.70
N VAL A 278 0.38 23.40 -21.00
CA VAL A 278 0.92 22.84 -19.75
C VAL A 278 2.18 22.01 -20.01
N LYS A 279 2.23 21.23 -21.08
CA LYS A 279 3.41 20.44 -21.46
C LYS A 279 4.62 21.31 -21.82
N ASP A 280 4.38 22.43 -22.46
CA ASP A 280 5.43 23.40 -22.82
C ASP A 280 6.01 24.07 -21.56
N ALA A 281 5.16 24.33 -20.56
CA ALA A 281 5.59 24.87 -19.27
C ALA A 281 6.24 23.82 -18.35
N LEU A 282 5.86 22.55 -18.47
CA LEU A 282 6.33 21.42 -17.66
C LEU A 282 6.77 20.25 -18.56
N PRO A 283 7.97 20.34 -19.18
CA PRO A 283 8.44 19.37 -20.17
C PRO A 283 8.56 17.92 -19.67
N ASP A 284 8.80 17.72 -18.36
CA ASP A 284 8.97 16.40 -17.75
C ASP A 284 7.65 15.70 -17.44
N VAL A 285 6.51 16.43 -17.48
CA VAL A 285 5.20 15.86 -17.19
C VAL A 285 4.61 15.18 -18.43
N THR A 286 4.11 13.94 -18.27
CA THR A 286 3.52 13.22 -19.41
C THR A 286 2.15 13.82 -19.80
N LYS A 287 1.80 13.72 -21.10
CA LYS A 287 0.49 14.14 -21.61
C LYS A 287 -0.67 13.49 -20.86
N ASN A 288 -0.56 12.19 -20.58
CA ASN A 288 -1.62 11.45 -19.90
C ASN A 288 -1.86 11.96 -18.48
N ARG A 289 -0.79 12.30 -17.76
CA ARG A 289 -0.88 12.91 -16.43
C ARG A 289 -1.56 14.27 -16.47
N ILE A 290 -1.24 15.12 -17.43
CA ILE A 290 -1.92 16.41 -17.61
C ILE A 290 -3.42 16.22 -17.88
N LEU A 291 -3.78 15.30 -18.78
CA LEU A 291 -5.18 15.02 -19.12
C LEU A 291 -5.97 14.44 -17.93
N ASP A 292 -5.34 13.62 -17.11
CA ASP A 292 -5.96 13.09 -15.90
C ASP A 292 -6.21 14.21 -14.87
N TYR A 293 -5.25 15.13 -14.70
CA TYR A 293 -5.43 16.30 -13.85
C TYR A 293 -6.56 17.22 -14.33
N ILE A 294 -6.65 17.49 -15.62
CA ILE A 294 -7.77 18.25 -16.19
C ILE A 294 -9.10 17.60 -15.80
N LYS A 295 -9.24 16.26 -15.94
CA LYS A 295 -10.47 15.55 -15.54
C LYS A 295 -10.77 15.69 -14.05
N ARG A 296 -9.74 15.55 -13.17
CA ARG A 296 -9.89 15.70 -11.73
C ARG A 296 -10.33 17.11 -11.34
N MET A 297 -9.76 18.14 -11.95
CA MET A 297 -10.14 19.53 -11.70
C MET A 297 -11.58 19.83 -12.14
N VAL A 298 -12.05 19.22 -13.25
CA VAL A 298 -13.48 19.28 -13.65
C VAL A 298 -14.37 18.60 -12.62
N ALA A 299 -13.99 17.40 -12.15
CA ALA A 299 -14.76 16.66 -11.14
C ALA A 299 -14.85 17.39 -9.78
N ARG A 300 -13.82 18.20 -9.45
CA ARG A 300 -13.80 19.05 -8.24
C ARG A 300 -14.46 20.43 -8.45
N ASN A 301 -15.02 20.70 -9.62
CA ASN A 301 -15.56 22.02 -10.01
C ASN A 301 -14.53 23.16 -9.94
N GLU A 302 -13.24 22.86 -10.04
CA GLU A 302 -12.17 23.85 -10.09
C GLU A 302 -12.01 24.50 -11.47
N ILE A 303 -12.44 23.81 -12.52
CA ILE A 303 -12.57 24.29 -13.89
C ILE A 303 -13.86 23.75 -14.51
N ASN A 304 -14.43 24.47 -15.47
CA ASN A 304 -15.62 24.05 -16.19
C ASN A 304 -15.24 23.37 -17.50
N MET A 305 -16.03 22.37 -17.93
CA MET A 305 -15.92 21.75 -19.24
C MET A 305 -17.24 21.87 -19.99
N THR A 306 -17.18 22.40 -21.22
CA THR A 306 -18.30 22.51 -22.13
C THR A 306 -17.97 21.84 -23.46
N VAL A 307 -18.98 21.46 -24.22
CA VAL A 307 -18.82 20.92 -25.56
C VAL A 307 -19.02 22.04 -26.57
N GLY A 308 -17.95 22.39 -27.27
CA GLY A 308 -17.96 23.42 -28.31
C GLY A 308 -18.24 22.87 -29.71
N ALA A 309 -17.93 23.66 -30.73
CA ALA A 309 -18.11 23.28 -32.14
C ALA A 309 -17.32 22.00 -32.49
N LYS A 310 -17.89 21.14 -33.35
CA LYS A 310 -17.30 19.85 -33.76
C LYS A 310 -17.01 18.89 -32.59
N ASN A 311 -17.80 18.91 -31.50
CA ASN A 311 -17.64 18.12 -30.31
C ASN A 311 -16.29 18.35 -29.56
N ALA A 312 -15.65 19.48 -29.77
CA ALA A 312 -14.43 19.81 -29.05
C ALA A 312 -14.74 20.11 -27.57
N ARG A 313 -13.98 19.51 -26.65
CA ARG A 313 -14.05 19.84 -25.22
C ARG A 313 -13.35 21.17 -25.00
N VAL A 314 -14.06 22.13 -24.44
CA VAL A 314 -13.55 23.47 -24.08
C VAL A 314 -13.55 23.59 -22.57
N TYR A 315 -12.45 24.04 -22.01
CA TYR A 315 -12.25 24.23 -20.59
C TYR A 315 -12.14 25.73 -20.26
N THR A 316 -12.73 26.14 -19.16
CA THR A 316 -12.75 27.55 -18.69
C THR A 316 -12.59 27.61 -17.18
N MET A 317 -12.10 28.74 -16.66
CA MET A 317 -12.19 29.01 -15.23
C MET A 317 -13.66 29.20 -14.82
N PRO A 318 -14.03 28.81 -13.56
CA PRO A 318 -15.35 29.15 -13.01
C PRO A 318 -15.52 30.67 -12.95
N VAL A 319 -16.66 31.16 -13.38
CA VAL A 319 -17.06 32.56 -13.16
C VAL A 319 -17.66 32.62 -11.76
N PHE A 320 -16.95 33.21 -10.81
CA PHE A 320 -17.53 33.54 -9.51
C PHE A 320 -18.52 34.70 -9.72
N GLN A 321 -19.81 34.41 -9.50
CA GLN A 321 -20.85 35.45 -9.39
C GLN A 321 -20.83 36.06 -8.01
#